data_1b2ab16cc0941956b2112988471bfe9d
#
_entry.id   1b2ab16cc0941956b2112988471bfe9d
#
_cell.length_a   1.000
_cell.length_b   1.000
_cell.length_c   1.000
_cell.angle_alpha   90.00
_cell.angle_beta   90.00
_cell.angle_gamma   90.00
#
_symmetry.space_group_name_H-M   'P 1'
#
loop_
_entity.id
_entity.type
_entity.pdbx_description
1 polymer ?
#
loop_
_entity_poly.entity_id
_entity_poly.type
_entity_poly.pdbx_seq_one_letter_code
_entity_poly.pdbx_strand_id
1 'polypeptide(L)'
;FFGLFIYGFLLRFLMQAMRAPFRNPAGNAVIALTDWAVKPLRRVIPGAGGYDWASLVAAYVAEIAWIVSMLLIFSSGFAGFSAGAALFVLASAAVQLFKAVLWLAIVVVILQAVLSWVAPDGPLSALLNALTFPFLRPLRRVIPPIGGTLDLTPLILIVVLQLVLMVPVRWLEAAVMALLR
;
A
#
# COMPACT_ATOMS: atom_id res chain seq x y z
N PHE A 1 11.57 -2.13 -10.89
CA PHE A 1 11.64 -3.51 -10.41
C PHE A 1 11.13 -3.60 -8.97
N PHE A 2 11.74 -2.93 -7.99
CA PHE A 2 11.35 -2.97 -6.58
C PHE A 2 9.88 -2.57 -6.35
N GLY A 3 9.40 -1.52 -7.02
CA GLY A 3 8.03 -1.06 -6.87
C GLY A 3 6.98 -2.13 -7.16
N LEU A 4 7.21 -2.99 -8.17
CA LEU A 4 6.29 -4.09 -8.48
C LEU A 4 6.12 -5.04 -7.29
N PHE A 5 7.22 -5.41 -6.63
CA PHE A 5 7.18 -6.29 -5.47
C PHE A 5 6.59 -5.61 -4.24
N ILE A 6 6.96 -4.36 -3.97
CA ILE A 6 6.41 -3.58 -2.86
C ILE A 6 4.89 -3.51 -2.96
N TYR A 7 4.37 -3.07 -4.11
CA TYR A 7 2.91 -3.00 -4.33
C TYR A 7 2.25 -4.39 -4.36
N GLY A 8 2.92 -5.42 -4.88
CA GLY A 8 2.43 -6.79 -4.85
C GLY A 8 2.27 -7.33 -3.42
N PHE A 9 3.28 -7.15 -2.56
CA PHE A 9 3.23 -7.53 -1.15
C PHE A 9 2.18 -6.73 -0.37
N LEU A 10 2.10 -5.41 -0.61
CA LEU A 10 1.08 -4.56 0.01
C LEU A 10 -0.34 -4.95 -0.41
N LEU A 11 -0.56 -5.18 -1.69
CA LEU A 11 -1.87 -5.60 -2.18
C LEU A 11 -2.28 -6.94 -1.57
N ARG A 12 -1.34 -7.91 -1.48
CA ARG A 12 -1.59 -9.19 -0.80
C ARG A 12 -1.98 -8.99 0.66
N PHE A 13 -1.24 -8.15 1.39
CA PHE A 13 -1.55 -7.81 2.78
C PHE A 13 -2.95 -7.20 2.91
N LEU A 14 -3.27 -6.19 2.08
CA LEU A 14 -4.56 -5.51 2.09
C LEU A 14 -5.72 -6.44 1.71
N MET A 15 -5.53 -7.30 0.70
CA MET A 15 -6.54 -8.31 0.33
C MET A 15 -6.88 -9.21 1.51
N GLN A 16 -5.90 -9.67 2.27
CA GLN A 16 -6.16 -10.49 3.45
C GLN A 16 -6.78 -9.67 4.59
N ALA A 17 -6.27 -8.47 4.87
CA ALA A 17 -6.77 -7.58 5.92
C ALA A 17 -8.25 -7.20 5.70
N MET A 18 -8.62 -6.93 4.45
CA MET A 18 -10.00 -6.57 4.06
C MET A 18 -10.86 -7.78 3.70
N ARG A 19 -10.36 -9.01 3.88
CA ARG A 19 -11.05 -10.27 3.52
C ARG A 19 -11.53 -10.29 2.06
N ALA A 20 -10.77 -9.69 1.16
CA ALA A 20 -11.08 -9.63 -0.25
C ALA A 20 -10.92 -11.01 -0.91
N PRO A 21 -11.70 -11.33 -1.95
CA PRO A 21 -11.62 -12.63 -2.60
C PRO A 21 -10.29 -12.79 -3.34
N PHE A 22 -9.54 -13.87 -3.05
CA PHE A 22 -8.32 -14.23 -3.77
C PHE A 22 -8.58 -15.03 -5.05
N ARG A 23 -9.75 -15.67 -5.15
CA ARG A 23 -10.12 -16.54 -6.30
C ARG A 23 -10.58 -15.71 -7.50
N ASN A 24 -9.67 -14.92 -8.06
CA ASN A 24 -9.88 -14.14 -9.29
C ASN A 24 -8.53 -13.95 -10.00
N PRO A 25 -8.48 -13.52 -11.27
CA PRO A 25 -7.23 -13.39 -12.01
C PRO A 25 -6.21 -12.46 -11.35
N ALA A 26 -6.65 -11.34 -10.76
CA ALA A 26 -5.76 -10.40 -10.07
C ALA A 26 -5.19 -11.02 -8.78
N GLY A 27 -6.02 -11.68 -7.97
CA GLY A 27 -5.57 -12.38 -6.77
C GLY A 27 -4.56 -13.49 -7.09
N ASN A 28 -4.79 -14.26 -8.15
CA ASN A 28 -3.86 -15.28 -8.62
C ASN A 28 -2.52 -14.67 -9.06
N ALA A 29 -2.55 -13.54 -9.78
CA ALA A 29 -1.34 -12.83 -10.18
C ALA A 29 -0.54 -12.31 -8.98
N VAL A 30 -1.22 -11.73 -7.98
CA VAL A 30 -0.59 -11.28 -6.72
C VAL A 30 0.06 -12.43 -5.99
N ILE A 31 -0.63 -13.57 -5.88
CA ILE A 31 -0.07 -14.79 -5.26
C ILE A 31 1.18 -15.26 -6.03
N ALA A 32 1.08 -15.40 -7.35
CA ALA A 32 2.21 -15.85 -8.18
C ALA A 32 3.43 -14.94 -8.04
N LEU A 33 3.21 -13.61 -8.00
CA LEU A 33 4.27 -12.61 -7.86
C LEU A 33 4.96 -12.67 -6.49
N THR A 34 4.24 -13.02 -5.43
CA THR A 34 4.68 -12.82 -4.04
C THR A 34 5.00 -14.10 -3.28
N ASP A 35 4.55 -15.26 -3.75
CA ASP A 35 4.68 -16.54 -3.03
C ASP A 35 6.12 -16.95 -2.74
N TRP A 36 7.05 -16.62 -3.62
CA TRP A 36 8.47 -16.95 -3.47
C TRP A 36 9.09 -16.35 -2.20
N ALA A 37 8.63 -15.16 -1.77
CA ALA A 37 9.11 -14.50 -0.57
C ALA A 37 8.19 -14.75 0.63
N VAL A 38 6.87 -14.67 0.43
CA VAL A 38 5.90 -14.73 1.53
C VAL A 38 5.76 -16.14 2.10
N LYS A 39 5.82 -17.20 1.29
CA LYS A 39 5.73 -18.58 1.79
C LYS A 39 6.85 -18.95 2.79
N PRO A 40 8.15 -18.70 2.49
CA PRO A 40 9.19 -18.95 3.48
C PRO A 40 9.07 -18.06 4.71
N LEU A 41 8.71 -16.78 4.52
CA LEU A 41 8.55 -15.84 5.62
C LEU A 41 7.43 -16.25 6.60
N ARG A 42 6.33 -16.81 6.10
CA ARG A 42 5.23 -17.32 6.93
C ARG A 42 5.62 -18.45 7.88
N ARG A 43 6.74 -19.16 7.61
CA ARG A 43 7.26 -20.18 8.54
C ARG A 43 7.84 -19.56 9.79
N VAL A 44 8.37 -18.33 9.67
CA VAL A 44 9.01 -17.59 10.78
C VAL A 44 8.04 -16.58 11.38
N ILE A 45 7.23 -15.94 10.54
CA ILE A 45 6.26 -14.90 10.94
C ILE A 45 4.86 -15.40 10.58
N PRO A 46 4.21 -16.16 11.47
CA PRO A 46 2.86 -16.66 11.21
C PRO A 46 1.85 -15.51 11.16
N GLY A 47 0.78 -15.70 10.40
CA GLY A 47 -0.35 -14.78 10.41
C GLY A 47 -1.01 -14.74 11.78
N ALA A 48 -1.30 -13.56 12.29
CA ALA A 48 -1.97 -13.36 13.56
C ALA A 48 -3.06 -12.27 13.43
N GLY A 49 -4.19 -12.45 14.13
CA GLY A 49 -5.29 -11.49 14.11
C GLY A 49 -6.00 -11.36 12.74
N GLY A 50 -5.82 -12.33 11.85
CA GLY A 50 -6.38 -12.27 10.49
C GLY A 50 -5.51 -11.50 9.48
N TYR A 51 -4.35 -10.99 9.90
CA TYR A 51 -3.41 -10.24 9.07
C TYR A 51 -2.25 -11.11 8.59
N ASP A 52 -1.78 -10.86 7.37
CA ASP A 52 -0.59 -11.49 6.78
C ASP A 52 0.67 -10.66 7.07
N TRP A 53 1.17 -10.76 8.29
CA TRP A 53 2.36 -10.03 8.73
C TRP A 53 3.58 -10.35 7.86
N ALA A 54 3.69 -11.56 7.33
CA ALA A 54 4.76 -11.95 6.41
C ALA A 54 4.76 -11.09 5.14
N SER A 55 3.59 -10.80 4.57
CA SER A 55 3.50 -9.92 3.39
C SER A 55 3.87 -8.47 3.74
N LEU A 56 3.47 -7.95 4.91
CA LEU A 56 3.83 -6.60 5.33
C LEU A 56 5.34 -6.47 5.57
N VAL A 57 5.95 -7.45 6.24
CA VAL A 57 7.39 -7.49 6.48
C VAL A 57 8.15 -7.62 5.15
N ALA A 58 7.68 -8.44 4.21
CA ALA A 58 8.28 -8.55 2.88
C ALA A 58 8.26 -7.21 2.12
N ALA A 59 7.15 -6.45 2.20
CA ALA A 59 7.06 -5.12 1.62
C ALA A 59 8.05 -4.14 2.26
N TYR A 60 8.15 -4.17 3.59
CA TYR A 60 9.08 -3.32 4.34
C TYR A 60 10.55 -3.62 4.01
N VAL A 61 10.92 -4.90 3.94
CA VAL A 61 12.27 -5.33 3.54
C VAL A 61 12.58 -4.92 2.10
N ALA A 62 11.60 -5.00 1.19
CA ALA A 62 11.76 -4.54 -0.18
C ALA A 62 11.97 -3.02 -0.27
N GLU A 63 11.30 -2.22 0.58
CA GLU A 63 11.55 -0.77 0.69
C GLU A 63 12.96 -0.47 1.23
N ILE A 64 13.40 -1.18 2.26
CA ILE A 64 14.78 -1.06 2.76
C ILE A 64 15.78 -1.37 1.64
N ALA A 65 15.59 -2.48 0.93
CA ALA A 65 16.47 -2.87 -0.17
C ALA A 65 16.49 -1.82 -1.29
N TRP A 66 15.35 -1.20 -1.60
CA TRP A 66 15.25 -0.09 -2.54
C TRP A 66 16.06 1.13 -2.08
N ILE A 67 15.86 1.60 -0.84
CA ILE A 67 16.55 2.77 -0.28
C ILE A 67 18.06 2.53 -0.24
N VAL A 68 18.49 1.36 0.27
CA VAL A 68 19.91 0.99 0.32
C VAL A 68 20.52 0.95 -1.09
N SER A 69 19.82 0.37 -2.07
CA SER A 69 20.28 0.36 -3.47
C SER A 69 20.47 1.77 -4.01
N MET A 70 19.54 2.69 -3.72
CA MET A 70 19.65 4.10 -4.13
C MET A 70 20.83 4.80 -3.46
N LEU A 71 21.04 4.57 -2.17
CA LEU A 71 22.19 5.13 -1.45
C LEU A 71 23.52 4.61 -2.02
N LEU A 72 23.63 3.34 -2.32
CA LEU A 72 24.85 2.75 -2.89
C LEU A 72 25.15 3.26 -4.31
N ILE A 73 24.13 3.52 -5.11
CA ILE A 73 24.30 3.97 -6.51
C ILE A 73 24.62 5.48 -6.58
N PHE A 74 23.92 6.29 -5.78
CA PHE A 74 23.95 7.75 -5.94
C PHE A 74 24.79 8.49 -4.89
N SER A 75 25.17 7.84 -3.76
CA SER A 75 26.03 8.46 -2.75
C SER A 75 27.50 8.16 -3.04
N SER A 76 28.21 9.09 -3.65
CA SER A 76 29.65 9.01 -3.93
C SER A 76 30.56 8.98 -2.69
N GLY A 77 30.02 8.82 -1.51
CA GLY A 77 30.75 8.84 -0.24
C GLY A 77 30.03 8.07 0.87
N PHE A 78 29.44 6.90 0.56
CA PHE A 78 28.85 6.05 1.59
C PHE A 78 29.96 5.50 2.51
N ALA A 79 30.37 6.33 3.49
CA ALA A 79 31.44 6.06 4.45
C ALA A 79 31.06 5.02 5.53
N GLY A 80 30.29 3.99 5.15
CA GLY A 80 29.90 2.90 6.04
C GLY A 80 28.55 3.13 6.77
N PHE A 81 28.01 2.04 7.31
CA PHE A 81 26.79 2.06 8.11
C PHE A 81 27.06 2.61 9.52
N SER A 82 26.84 3.90 9.72
CA SER A 82 26.69 4.44 11.08
C SER A 82 25.31 4.07 11.65
N ALA A 83 25.19 4.09 12.99
CA ALA A 83 23.90 3.87 13.66
C ALA A 83 22.85 4.90 13.18
N GLY A 84 23.23 6.14 12.91
CA GLY A 84 22.37 7.18 12.35
C GLY A 84 21.88 6.83 10.93
N ALA A 85 22.78 6.33 10.07
CA ALA A 85 22.40 5.89 8.72
C ALA A 85 21.43 4.70 8.75
N ALA A 86 21.63 3.75 9.66
CA ALA A 86 20.71 2.63 9.83
C ALA A 86 19.33 3.11 10.29
N LEU A 87 19.26 3.98 11.29
CA LEU A 87 18.00 4.56 11.76
C LEU A 87 17.29 5.35 10.65
N PHE A 88 18.03 6.15 9.88
CA PHE A 88 17.49 6.85 8.72
C PHE A 88 16.86 5.90 7.70
N VAL A 89 17.55 4.82 7.33
CA VAL A 89 17.04 3.82 6.37
C VAL A 89 15.76 3.17 6.88
N LEU A 90 15.73 2.74 8.14
CA LEU A 90 14.56 2.11 8.74
C LEU A 90 13.37 3.08 8.83
N ALA A 91 13.60 4.30 9.30
CA ALA A 91 12.56 5.31 9.40
C ALA A 91 12.03 5.73 8.01
N SER A 92 12.94 5.93 7.05
CA SER A 92 12.57 6.23 5.66
C SER A 92 11.73 5.11 5.05
N ALA A 93 12.12 3.85 5.23
CA ALA A 93 11.37 2.71 4.71
C ALA A 93 9.95 2.64 5.28
N ALA A 94 9.76 2.94 6.57
CA ALA A 94 8.43 2.99 7.19
C ALA A 94 7.56 4.11 6.58
N VAL A 95 8.12 5.30 6.39
CA VAL A 95 7.40 6.42 5.78
C VAL A 95 7.07 6.13 4.31
N GLN A 96 8.01 5.58 3.53
CA GLN A 96 7.78 5.24 2.13
C GLN A 96 6.75 4.10 2.00
N LEU A 97 6.78 3.11 2.88
CA LEU A 97 5.77 2.05 2.91
C LEU A 97 4.37 2.61 3.20
N PHE A 98 4.24 3.51 4.19
CA PHE A 98 2.98 4.19 4.47
C PHE A 98 2.48 5.00 3.25
N LYS A 99 3.37 5.73 2.61
CA LYS A 99 3.10 6.46 1.37
C LYS A 99 2.64 5.53 0.23
N ALA A 100 3.29 4.37 0.08
CA ALA A 100 2.90 3.36 -0.91
C ALA A 100 1.49 2.80 -0.64
N VAL A 101 1.11 2.60 0.62
CA VAL A 101 -0.28 2.20 0.98
C VAL A 101 -1.28 3.26 0.55
N LEU A 102 -1.01 4.55 0.78
CA LEU A 102 -1.90 5.64 0.37
C LEU A 102 -2.04 5.73 -1.16
N TRP A 103 -0.92 5.61 -1.88
CA TRP A 103 -0.95 5.58 -3.35
C TRP A 103 -1.73 4.37 -3.88
N LEU A 104 -1.50 3.20 -3.29
CA LEU A 104 -2.24 1.99 -3.67
C LEU A 104 -3.75 2.17 -3.41
N ALA A 105 -4.13 2.77 -2.28
CA ALA A 105 -5.52 3.06 -1.96
C ALA A 105 -6.14 4.02 -3.00
N ILE A 106 -5.43 5.08 -3.41
CA ILE A 106 -5.91 5.99 -4.47
C ILE A 106 -6.15 5.23 -5.78
N VAL A 107 -5.18 4.41 -6.22
CA VAL A 107 -5.31 3.62 -7.45
C VAL A 107 -6.49 2.65 -7.37
N VAL A 108 -6.66 1.95 -6.26
CA VAL A 108 -7.76 0.99 -6.04
C VAL A 108 -9.11 1.72 -6.06
N VAL A 109 -9.23 2.90 -5.44
CA VAL A 109 -10.46 3.72 -5.45
C VAL A 109 -10.79 4.21 -6.86
N ILE A 110 -9.79 4.67 -7.62
CA ILE A 110 -10.00 5.10 -9.02
C ILE A 110 -10.48 3.92 -9.87
N LEU A 111 -9.78 2.77 -9.78
CA LEU A 111 -10.16 1.58 -10.54
C LEU A 111 -11.58 1.10 -10.16
N GLN A 112 -11.92 1.12 -8.87
CA GLN A 112 -13.25 0.77 -8.40
C GLN A 112 -14.31 1.72 -8.95
N ALA A 113 -14.07 3.04 -8.94
CA ALA A 113 -14.99 4.02 -9.50
C ALA A 113 -15.24 3.78 -10.99
N VAL A 114 -14.18 3.52 -11.77
CA VAL A 114 -14.29 3.23 -13.22
C VAL A 114 -15.03 1.90 -13.44
N LEU A 115 -14.64 0.82 -12.74
CA LEU A 115 -15.26 -0.48 -12.94
C LEU A 115 -16.71 -0.54 -12.47
N SER A 116 -17.12 0.30 -11.53
CA SER A 116 -18.52 0.40 -11.11
C SER A 116 -19.45 0.82 -12.26
N TRP A 117 -18.92 1.46 -13.30
CA TRP A 117 -19.69 1.87 -14.48
C TRP A 117 -19.52 0.89 -15.65
N VAL A 118 -18.31 0.37 -15.85
CA VAL A 118 -17.97 -0.43 -17.04
C VAL A 118 -18.31 -1.92 -16.85
N ALA A 119 -18.07 -2.48 -15.67
CA ALA A 119 -18.23 -3.89 -15.36
C ALA A 119 -18.55 -4.12 -13.88
N PRO A 120 -19.76 -3.70 -13.40
CA PRO A 120 -20.11 -3.74 -11.97
C PRO A 120 -20.08 -5.16 -11.37
N ASP A 121 -20.45 -6.16 -12.14
CA ASP A 121 -20.60 -7.56 -11.69
C ASP A 121 -19.36 -8.43 -11.94
N GLY A 122 -18.25 -7.82 -12.36
CA GLY A 122 -17.02 -8.53 -12.67
C GLY A 122 -16.26 -9.01 -11.41
N PRO A 123 -15.46 -10.09 -11.53
CA PRO A 123 -14.66 -10.61 -10.41
C PRO A 123 -13.64 -9.59 -9.89
N LEU A 124 -13.16 -8.70 -10.74
CA LEU A 124 -12.26 -7.60 -10.34
C LEU A 124 -13.03 -6.52 -9.57
N SER A 125 -14.26 -6.21 -9.97
CA SER A 125 -15.13 -5.29 -9.24
C SER A 125 -15.41 -5.78 -7.81
N ALA A 126 -15.67 -7.07 -7.63
CA ALA A 126 -15.84 -7.65 -6.30
C ALA A 126 -14.61 -7.50 -5.41
N LEU A 127 -13.40 -7.69 -5.98
CA LEU A 127 -12.12 -7.47 -5.29
C LEU A 127 -11.96 -5.99 -4.88
N LEU A 128 -12.13 -5.07 -5.83
CA LEU A 128 -11.94 -3.64 -5.57
C LEU A 128 -12.98 -3.09 -4.58
N ASN A 129 -14.23 -3.57 -4.69
CA ASN A 129 -15.27 -3.25 -3.72
C ASN A 129 -14.89 -3.72 -2.30
N ALA A 130 -14.37 -4.93 -2.14
CA ALA A 130 -13.94 -5.42 -0.83
C ALA A 130 -12.81 -4.56 -0.23
N LEU A 131 -11.86 -4.09 -1.06
CA LEU A 131 -10.75 -3.25 -0.63
C LEU A 131 -11.19 -1.82 -0.26
N THR A 132 -12.17 -1.27 -0.96
CA THR A 132 -12.62 0.12 -0.77
C THR A 132 -13.78 0.27 0.21
N PHE A 133 -14.58 -0.79 0.40
CA PHE A 133 -15.77 -0.80 1.23
C PHE A 133 -15.60 -0.22 2.65
N PRO A 134 -14.55 -0.59 3.41
CA PRO A 134 -14.35 -0.07 4.77
C PRO A 134 -14.22 1.46 4.82
N PHE A 135 -13.68 2.05 3.76
CA PHE A 135 -13.45 3.50 3.65
C PHE A 135 -14.65 4.24 3.03
N LEU A 136 -15.26 3.67 2.00
CA LEU A 136 -16.39 4.31 1.32
C LEU A 136 -17.69 4.20 2.11
N ARG A 137 -17.89 3.11 2.86
CA ARG A 137 -19.12 2.91 3.65
C ARG A 137 -19.42 4.04 4.63
N PRO A 138 -18.48 4.52 5.48
CA PRO A 138 -18.76 5.65 6.38
C PRO A 138 -19.01 6.95 5.61
N LEU A 139 -18.28 7.19 4.50
CA LEU A 139 -18.49 8.38 3.68
C LEU A 139 -19.90 8.41 3.04
N ARG A 140 -20.37 7.28 2.51
CA ARG A 140 -21.72 7.15 1.92
C ARG A 140 -22.86 7.41 2.93
N ARG A 141 -22.59 7.22 4.22
CA ARG A 141 -23.57 7.55 5.28
C ARG A 141 -23.72 9.05 5.50
N VAL A 142 -22.62 9.80 5.31
CA VAL A 142 -22.58 11.25 5.51
C VAL A 142 -22.96 11.97 4.22
N ILE A 143 -22.54 11.44 3.07
CA ILE A 143 -22.74 12.03 1.75
C ILE A 143 -23.45 11.00 0.88
N PRO A 144 -24.79 10.99 0.86
CA PRO A 144 -25.53 10.08 0.03
C PRO A 144 -25.38 10.39 -1.46
N PRO A 145 -25.54 9.41 -2.36
CA PRO A 145 -25.45 9.62 -3.80
C PRO A 145 -26.42 10.71 -4.29
N ILE A 146 -25.94 11.64 -5.09
CA ILE A 146 -26.74 12.72 -5.67
C ILE A 146 -27.65 12.15 -6.75
N GLY A 147 -28.97 12.40 -6.64
CA GLY A 147 -29.95 11.88 -7.59
C GLY A 147 -30.05 10.35 -7.63
N GLY A 148 -29.51 9.63 -6.64
CA GLY A 148 -29.54 8.17 -6.56
C GLY A 148 -28.57 7.45 -7.49
N THR A 149 -27.85 8.16 -8.38
CA THR A 149 -26.99 7.55 -9.40
C THR A 149 -25.53 8.00 -9.32
N LEU A 150 -25.24 9.23 -8.91
CA LEU A 150 -23.90 9.79 -8.88
C LEU A 150 -23.29 9.69 -7.49
N ASP A 151 -22.35 8.75 -7.32
CA ASP A 151 -21.59 8.57 -6.07
C ASP A 151 -20.30 9.40 -6.10
N LEU A 152 -20.27 10.50 -5.34
CA LEU A 152 -19.09 11.36 -5.21
C LEU A 152 -18.13 10.91 -4.11
N THR A 153 -18.46 9.86 -3.35
CA THR A 153 -17.62 9.43 -2.22
C THR A 153 -16.23 8.95 -2.63
N PRO A 154 -16.01 8.29 -3.80
CA PRO A 154 -14.67 7.97 -4.26
C PRO A 154 -13.82 9.22 -4.49
N LEU A 155 -14.38 10.28 -5.08
CA LEU A 155 -13.67 11.54 -5.32
C LEU A 155 -13.24 12.19 -4.01
N ILE A 156 -14.13 12.25 -3.04
CA ILE A 156 -13.86 12.82 -1.71
C ILE A 156 -12.76 12.01 -1.01
N LEU A 157 -12.82 10.69 -1.07
CA LEU A 157 -11.80 9.81 -0.49
C LEU A 157 -10.42 10.07 -1.13
N ILE A 158 -10.35 10.22 -2.46
CA ILE A 158 -9.10 10.54 -3.17
C ILE A 158 -8.55 11.89 -2.68
N VAL A 159 -9.39 12.92 -2.55
CA VAL A 159 -8.96 14.24 -2.05
C VAL A 159 -8.41 14.12 -0.62
N VAL A 160 -9.09 13.41 0.26
CA VAL A 160 -8.62 13.18 1.64
C VAL A 160 -7.28 12.45 1.65
N LEU A 161 -7.12 11.39 0.86
CA LEU A 161 -5.85 10.65 0.76
C LEU A 161 -4.72 11.52 0.20
N GLN A 162 -5.01 12.40 -0.77
CA GLN A 162 -4.04 13.35 -1.28
C GLN A 162 -3.65 14.42 -0.24
N LEU A 163 -4.59 14.92 0.56
CA LEU A 163 -4.27 15.82 1.66
C LEU A 163 -3.37 15.15 2.69
N VAL A 164 -3.60 13.87 3.00
CA VAL A 164 -2.72 13.07 3.87
C VAL A 164 -1.32 12.93 3.27
N LEU A 165 -1.21 12.72 1.96
CA LEU A 165 0.08 12.67 1.27
C LEU A 165 0.80 14.02 1.27
N MET A 166 0.07 15.13 1.11
CA MET A 166 0.66 16.47 0.97
C MET A 166 1.07 17.10 2.30
N VAL A 167 0.40 16.78 3.41
CA VAL A 167 0.65 17.43 4.70
C VAL A 167 1.35 16.48 5.67
N PRO A 168 0.70 15.49 6.30
CA PRO A 168 1.35 14.66 7.32
C PRO A 168 2.52 13.83 6.76
N VAL A 169 2.41 13.28 5.55
CA VAL A 169 3.51 12.49 4.97
C VAL A 169 4.73 13.36 4.70
N ARG A 170 4.56 14.58 4.17
CA ARG A 170 5.66 15.53 3.98
C ARG A 170 6.35 15.92 5.28
N TRP A 171 5.59 16.08 6.36
CA TRP A 171 6.14 16.34 7.68
C TRP A 171 6.97 15.16 8.21
N LEU A 172 6.48 13.93 8.02
CA LEU A 172 7.23 12.72 8.37
C LEU A 172 8.52 12.61 7.56
N GLU A 173 8.48 12.86 6.25
CA GLU A 173 9.67 12.87 5.40
C GLU A 173 10.70 13.91 5.88
N ALA A 174 10.25 15.13 6.21
CA ALA A 174 11.12 16.18 6.74
C ALA A 174 11.73 15.80 8.10
N ALA A 175 10.96 15.19 9.00
CA ALA A 175 11.45 14.71 10.29
C ALA A 175 12.51 13.60 10.14
N VAL A 176 12.30 12.67 9.20
CA VAL A 176 13.29 11.62 8.91
C VAL A 176 14.56 12.19 8.29
N MET A 177 14.45 13.19 7.40
CA MET A 177 15.62 13.88 6.84
C MET A 177 16.45 14.62 7.92
N ALA A 178 15.82 15.05 9.00
CA ALA A 178 16.53 15.68 10.12
C ALA A 178 17.43 14.70 10.89
N LEU A 179 17.24 13.37 10.76
CA LEU A 179 18.13 12.35 11.35
C LEU A 179 19.50 12.26 10.70
N LEU A 180 19.67 12.87 9.52
CA LEU A 180 20.96 12.92 8.81
C LEU A 180 21.80 14.16 9.16
N ARG A 181 21.23 15.07 9.97
CA ARG A 181 21.91 16.32 10.39
C ARG A 181 22.53 16.15 11.75
#